data_506fc966b1a40ff813948b889973c143
#
_entry.id   506fc966b1a40ff813948b889973c143
#
_cell.length_a   1.000
_cell.length_b   1.000
_cell.length_c   1.000
_cell.angle_alpha   90.00
_cell.angle_beta   90.00
_cell.angle_gamma   90.00
#
_symmetry.space_group_name_H-M   'P 1'
#
loop_
_entity.id
_entity.type
_entity.pdbx_description
1 polymer ?
#
loop_
_entity_poly.entity_id
_entity_poly.type
_entity_poly.pdbx_seq_one_letter_code
_entity_poly.pdbx_strand_id
1 'polypeptide(L)'
;MSFEIKEATADRFEEIWPIFREIVRAGETYPYPMNTNLEEARAFWFAPGARVYFGYLDGVAVASRYIVPNKPGLASHVCNTGVMVDATVRGQGLGKKMMDFGLAKAKELGFKAIQLNLVVSTNGASLEICKRNGFQIVGTLPGAFHFRGERYVDAYILYRAL
;
A
#
# COMPACT_ATOMS: atom_id res chain seq x y z
N MET A 1 16.58 16.11 -9.18
CA MET A 1 15.16 15.80 -8.93
C MET A 1 14.92 15.72 -7.43
N SER A 2 13.92 16.45 -6.94
CA SER A 2 13.55 16.50 -5.52
C SER A 2 12.39 15.54 -5.25
N PHE A 3 12.57 14.63 -4.31
CA PHE A 3 11.50 13.75 -3.83
C PHE A 3 11.27 13.97 -2.34
N GLU A 4 10.05 14.32 -1.97
CA GLU A 4 9.65 14.55 -0.59
C GLU A 4 8.36 13.79 -0.27
N ILE A 5 8.19 13.40 0.99
CA ILE A 5 6.99 12.69 1.46
C ILE A 5 6.33 13.55 2.53
N LYS A 6 5.04 13.82 2.34
CA LYS A 6 4.23 14.65 3.25
C LYS A 6 2.97 13.94 3.67
N GLU A 7 2.55 14.17 4.90
CA GLU A 7 1.23 13.73 5.34
C GLU A 7 0.14 14.48 4.57
N ALA A 8 -0.90 13.75 4.18
CA ALA A 8 -1.99 14.28 3.37
C ALA A 8 -3.33 14.07 4.06
N THR A 9 -4.27 14.96 3.77
CA THR A 9 -5.67 14.89 4.20
C THR A 9 -6.56 14.43 3.03
N ALA A 10 -7.75 13.93 3.35
CA ALA A 10 -8.64 13.33 2.36
C ALA A 10 -9.10 14.28 1.25
N ASP A 11 -9.16 15.60 1.52
CA ASP A 11 -9.48 16.64 0.54
C ASP A 11 -8.45 16.73 -0.60
N ARG A 12 -7.24 16.20 -0.37
CA ARG A 12 -6.17 16.15 -1.37
C ARG A 12 -6.14 14.86 -2.20
N PHE A 13 -7.07 13.94 -1.98
CA PHE A 13 -7.07 12.63 -2.65
C PHE A 13 -7.04 12.73 -4.18
N GLU A 14 -7.63 13.76 -4.76
CA GLU A 14 -7.63 13.94 -6.22
C GLU A 14 -6.23 14.02 -6.82
N GLU A 15 -5.22 14.42 -6.04
CA GLU A 15 -3.83 14.45 -6.52
C GLU A 15 -3.28 13.07 -6.87
N ILE A 16 -3.75 12.02 -6.20
CA ILE A 16 -3.31 10.63 -6.45
C ILE A 16 -4.40 9.77 -7.08
N TRP A 17 -5.59 10.33 -7.33
CA TRP A 17 -6.69 9.60 -7.92
C TRP A 17 -6.36 8.95 -9.26
N PRO A 18 -5.66 9.61 -10.20
CA PRO A 18 -5.27 8.97 -11.46
C PRO A 18 -4.42 7.71 -11.25
N ILE A 19 -3.50 7.73 -10.29
CA ILE A 19 -2.64 6.60 -9.93
C ILE A 19 -3.47 5.47 -9.34
N PHE A 20 -4.30 5.79 -8.36
CA PHE A 20 -5.20 4.83 -7.72
C PHE A 20 -6.11 4.14 -8.73
N ARG A 21 -6.77 4.95 -9.58
CA ARG A 21 -7.70 4.46 -10.60
C ARG A 21 -7.03 3.49 -11.57
N GLU A 22 -5.85 3.83 -12.06
CA GLU A 22 -5.10 2.98 -13.00
C GLU A 22 -4.72 1.63 -12.37
N ILE A 23 -4.16 1.66 -11.16
CA ILE A 23 -3.76 0.45 -10.44
C ILE A 23 -4.96 -0.44 -10.13
N VAL A 24 -6.06 0.12 -9.66
CA VAL A 24 -7.26 -0.64 -9.30
C VAL A 24 -7.98 -1.19 -10.54
N ARG A 25 -8.04 -0.43 -11.62
CA ARG A 25 -8.61 -0.91 -12.89
C ARG A 25 -7.84 -2.07 -13.48
N ALA A 26 -6.54 -2.15 -13.27
CA ALA A 26 -5.75 -3.27 -13.73
C ALA A 26 -6.15 -4.60 -13.10
N GLY A 27 -6.70 -4.58 -11.87
CA GLY A 27 -7.20 -5.77 -11.19
C GLY A 27 -6.12 -6.77 -10.81
N GLU A 28 -4.90 -6.32 -10.52
CA GLU A 28 -3.73 -7.19 -10.34
C GLU A 28 -3.17 -7.22 -8.92
N THR A 29 -3.40 -6.18 -8.12
CA THR A 29 -2.66 -6.00 -6.86
C THR A 29 -3.51 -5.63 -5.65
N TYR A 30 -4.59 -4.87 -5.81
CA TYR A 30 -5.47 -4.44 -4.73
C TYR A 30 -6.85 -5.08 -4.86
N PRO A 31 -7.49 -5.44 -3.73
CA PRO A 31 -8.78 -6.16 -3.74
C PRO A 31 -10.00 -5.27 -3.98
N TYR A 32 -9.79 -4.00 -4.29
CA TYR A 32 -10.90 -3.08 -4.56
C TYR A 32 -11.59 -3.42 -5.87
N PRO A 33 -12.91 -3.19 -5.98
CA PRO A 33 -13.62 -3.37 -7.25
C PRO A 33 -12.96 -2.58 -8.37
N MET A 34 -12.79 -3.20 -9.55
CA MET A 34 -12.10 -2.57 -10.68
C MET A 34 -12.81 -1.29 -11.18
N ASN A 35 -14.11 -1.14 -10.91
CA ASN A 35 -14.92 0.04 -11.23
C ASN A 35 -15.06 1.03 -10.07
N THR A 36 -14.20 0.96 -9.04
CA THR A 36 -14.20 1.87 -7.91
C THR A 36 -14.18 3.33 -8.38
N ASN A 37 -15.14 4.13 -7.90
CA ASN A 37 -15.20 5.56 -8.21
C ASN A 37 -14.35 6.39 -7.23
N LEU A 38 -14.24 7.70 -7.50
CA LEU A 38 -13.43 8.63 -6.70
C LEU A 38 -13.82 8.65 -5.22
N GLU A 39 -15.09 8.70 -4.90
CA GLU A 39 -15.57 8.78 -3.51
C GLU A 39 -15.34 7.48 -2.75
N GLU A 40 -15.59 6.35 -3.38
CA GLU A 40 -15.30 5.02 -2.82
C GLU A 40 -13.80 4.85 -2.59
N ALA A 41 -12.98 5.25 -3.55
CA ALA A 41 -11.52 5.18 -3.48
C ALA A 41 -10.98 6.04 -2.32
N ARG A 42 -11.49 7.26 -2.18
CA ARG A 42 -11.14 8.14 -1.05
C ARG A 42 -11.46 7.49 0.28
N ALA A 43 -12.65 6.90 0.40
CA ALA A 43 -13.08 6.21 1.62
C ALA A 43 -12.22 4.98 1.94
N PHE A 44 -11.80 4.21 0.93
CA PHE A 44 -10.92 3.06 1.13
C PHE A 44 -9.52 3.49 1.59
N TRP A 45 -8.95 4.49 0.94
CA TRP A 45 -7.56 4.91 1.19
C TRP A 45 -7.42 5.69 2.49
N PHE A 46 -8.39 6.56 2.79
CA PHE A 46 -8.48 7.31 4.04
C PHE A 46 -9.45 6.65 5.03
N ALA A 47 -9.35 5.34 5.20
CA ALA A 47 -10.17 4.61 6.15
C ALA A 47 -10.01 5.16 7.58
N PRO A 48 -11.02 4.99 8.46
CA PRO A 48 -10.93 5.47 9.84
C PRO A 48 -9.65 4.99 10.54
N GLY A 49 -8.91 5.94 11.14
CA GLY A 49 -7.64 5.68 11.81
C GLY A 49 -6.42 5.62 10.89
N ALA A 50 -6.60 5.70 9.58
CA ALA A 50 -5.48 5.70 8.64
C ALA A 50 -4.74 7.05 8.67
N ARG A 51 -3.40 6.95 8.67
CA ARG A 51 -2.50 8.07 8.36
C ARG A 51 -2.02 7.89 6.94
N VAL A 52 -2.19 8.91 6.10
CA VAL A 52 -1.88 8.84 4.67
C VAL A 52 -0.79 9.84 4.32
N TYR A 53 0.13 9.41 3.48
CA TYR A 53 1.28 10.19 3.04
C TYR A 53 1.38 10.16 1.53
N PHE A 54 1.66 11.31 0.93
CA PHE A 54 1.91 11.42 -0.51
C PHE A 54 3.39 11.66 -0.77
N GLY A 55 3.93 10.99 -1.79
CA GLY A 55 5.26 11.22 -2.31
C GLY A 55 5.21 12.16 -3.50
N TYR A 56 5.96 13.24 -3.42
CA TYR A 56 6.02 14.27 -4.46
C TYR A 56 7.38 14.24 -5.15
N LEU A 57 7.37 14.13 -6.46
CA LEU A 57 8.56 14.29 -7.30
C LEU A 57 8.47 15.64 -8.02
N ASP A 58 9.40 16.54 -7.72
CA ASP A 58 9.39 17.91 -8.26
C ASP A 58 8.02 18.61 -8.13
N GLY A 59 7.37 18.41 -6.99
CA GLY A 59 6.08 19.03 -6.67
C GLY A 59 4.83 18.32 -7.20
N VAL A 60 5.01 17.21 -7.94
CA VAL A 60 3.90 16.40 -8.47
C VAL A 60 3.73 15.13 -7.63
N ALA A 61 2.50 14.85 -7.20
CA ALA A 61 2.21 13.62 -6.46
C ALA A 61 2.36 12.39 -7.36
N VAL A 62 3.27 11.50 -7.02
CA VAL A 62 3.58 10.29 -7.79
C VAL A 62 3.49 9.01 -6.97
N ALA A 63 3.26 9.11 -5.68
CA ALA A 63 3.14 7.96 -4.80
C ALA A 63 2.24 8.28 -3.61
N SER A 64 1.66 7.25 -3.04
CA SER A 64 0.92 7.36 -1.79
C SER A 64 1.07 6.11 -0.94
N ARG A 65 0.99 6.30 0.38
CA ARG A 65 0.99 5.21 1.37
C ARG A 65 -0.01 5.53 2.47
N TYR A 66 -0.74 4.52 2.92
CA TYR A 66 -1.47 4.59 4.20
C TYR A 66 -0.79 3.69 5.25
N ILE A 67 -0.98 4.05 6.51
CA ILE A 67 -0.63 3.26 7.69
C ILE A 67 -1.85 3.28 8.61
N VAL A 68 -2.36 2.12 8.99
CA VAL A 68 -3.58 1.99 9.80
C VAL A 68 -3.44 0.82 10.77
N PRO A 69 -3.94 0.92 12.02
CA PRO A 69 -4.03 -0.25 12.89
C PRO A 69 -4.77 -1.39 12.19
N ASN A 70 -4.17 -2.58 12.14
CA ASN A 70 -4.77 -3.71 11.42
C ASN A 70 -6.03 -4.24 12.13
N LYS A 71 -6.01 -4.21 13.46
CA LYS A 71 -7.11 -4.62 14.32
C LYS A 71 -7.26 -3.64 15.48
N PRO A 72 -8.44 -3.54 16.09
CA PRO A 72 -8.64 -2.65 17.23
C PRO A 72 -8.09 -3.24 18.53
N GLY A 73 -8.08 -2.41 19.58
CA GLY A 73 -7.87 -2.82 20.98
C GLY A 73 -6.53 -3.50 21.21
N LEU A 74 -6.57 -4.69 21.75
CA LEU A 74 -5.37 -5.44 22.17
C LEU A 74 -4.46 -5.86 21.01
N ALA A 75 -4.89 -5.72 19.77
CA ALA A 75 -4.10 -6.00 18.57
C ALA A 75 -3.75 -4.74 17.77
N SER A 76 -4.04 -3.55 18.29
CA SER A 76 -3.83 -2.28 17.58
C SER A 76 -2.36 -1.86 17.44
N HIS A 77 -1.45 -2.56 18.10
CA HIS A 77 -0.01 -2.35 17.98
C HIS A 77 0.59 -2.92 16.68
N VAL A 78 -0.19 -3.68 15.92
CA VAL A 78 0.18 -4.15 14.58
C VAL A 78 -0.53 -3.30 13.54
N CYS A 79 0.20 -2.70 12.62
CA CYS A 79 -0.41 -1.94 11.54
C CYS A 79 -0.47 -2.73 10.23
N ASN A 80 -1.40 -2.31 9.38
CA ASN A 80 -1.43 -2.65 7.97
C ASN A 80 -1.03 -1.42 7.16
N THR A 81 -0.46 -1.61 6.00
CA THR A 81 -0.04 -0.54 5.11
C THR A 81 -0.24 -0.94 3.66
N GLY A 82 -0.55 0.03 2.83
CA GLY A 82 -0.57 -0.10 1.38
C GLY A 82 0.25 1.02 0.75
N VAL A 83 0.75 0.78 -0.45
CA VAL A 83 1.53 1.76 -1.21
C VAL A 83 1.17 1.68 -2.68
N MET A 84 1.06 2.83 -3.31
CA MET A 84 0.90 2.96 -4.75
C MET A 84 1.96 3.92 -5.29
N VAL A 85 2.56 3.58 -6.41
CA VAL A 85 3.54 4.42 -7.12
C VAL A 85 3.13 4.51 -8.57
N ASP A 86 3.18 5.72 -9.12
CA ASP A 86 2.88 5.98 -10.52
C ASP A 86 3.81 5.14 -11.42
N ALA A 87 3.21 4.43 -12.36
CA ALA A 87 3.95 3.58 -13.30
C ALA A 87 4.92 4.37 -14.19
N THR A 88 4.63 5.65 -14.44
CA THR A 88 5.46 6.51 -15.30
C THR A 88 6.82 6.88 -14.68
N VAL A 89 6.94 6.74 -13.35
CA VAL A 89 8.19 7.04 -12.62
C VAL A 89 8.90 5.79 -12.10
N ARG A 90 8.58 4.62 -12.64
CA ARG A 90 9.26 3.36 -12.30
C ARG A 90 10.76 3.43 -12.61
N GLY A 91 11.54 2.65 -11.86
CA GLY A 91 13.01 2.59 -12.05
C GLY A 91 13.78 3.72 -11.38
N GLN A 92 13.11 4.67 -10.72
CA GLN A 92 13.74 5.79 -10.02
C GLN A 92 13.94 5.55 -8.52
N GLY A 93 13.71 4.33 -8.05
CA GLY A 93 13.90 3.96 -6.64
C GLY A 93 12.82 4.50 -5.69
N LEU A 94 11.71 5.03 -6.20
CA LEU A 94 10.66 5.63 -5.37
C LEU A 94 9.94 4.59 -4.51
N GLY A 95 9.75 3.37 -5.02
CA GLY A 95 9.18 2.27 -4.24
C GLY A 95 10.03 1.96 -3.00
N LYS A 96 11.36 1.94 -3.15
CA LYS A 96 12.27 1.78 -2.01
C LYS A 96 12.15 2.93 -1.02
N LYS A 97 12.14 4.18 -1.50
CA LYS A 97 12.00 5.36 -0.63
C LYS A 97 10.68 5.32 0.14
N MET A 98 9.58 4.92 -0.51
CA MET A 98 8.29 4.76 0.15
C MET A 98 8.29 3.61 1.16
N MET A 99 9.04 2.52 0.91
CA MET A 99 9.20 1.42 1.86
C MET A 99 9.99 1.88 3.09
N ASP A 100 11.16 2.47 2.88
CA ASP A 100 12.02 2.96 3.97
C ASP A 100 11.26 3.96 4.85
N PHE A 101 10.55 4.90 4.24
CA PHE A 101 9.69 5.83 4.95
C PHE A 101 8.60 5.12 5.77
N GLY A 102 7.91 4.16 5.15
CA GLY A 102 6.82 3.42 5.81
C GLY A 102 7.28 2.67 7.05
N LEU A 103 8.44 2.01 6.98
CA LEU A 103 9.02 1.31 8.11
C LEU A 103 9.40 2.26 9.24
N ALA A 104 10.09 3.34 8.92
CA ALA A 104 10.49 4.36 9.91
C ALA A 104 9.27 5.03 10.55
N LYS A 105 8.27 5.40 9.73
CA LYS A 105 7.07 6.08 10.20
C LYS A 105 6.19 5.16 11.06
N ALA A 106 6.01 3.91 10.70
CA ALA A 106 5.27 2.95 11.51
C ALA A 106 5.91 2.79 12.90
N LYS A 107 7.22 2.71 12.96
CA LYS A 107 7.96 2.66 14.23
C LYS A 107 7.81 3.95 15.04
N GLU A 108 7.93 5.11 14.41
CA GLU A 108 7.73 6.43 15.03
C GLU A 108 6.32 6.57 15.63
N LEU A 109 5.30 6.06 14.92
CA LEU A 109 3.91 6.06 15.37
C LEU A 109 3.63 5.06 16.52
N GLY A 110 4.63 4.28 16.93
CA GLY A 110 4.55 3.36 18.06
C GLY A 110 4.11 1.94 17.72
N PHE A 111 3.94 1.60 16.45
CA PHE A 111 3.61 0.23 16.06
C PHE A 111 4.79 -0.72 16.35
N LYS A 112 4.45 -1.96 16.69
CA LYS A 112 5.43 -3.02 17.02
C LYS A 112 5.68 -3.96 15.85
N ALA A 113 4.78 -4.00 14.88
CA ALA A 113 4.88 -4.84 13.70
C ALA A 113 4.02 -4.32 12.57
N ILE A 114 4.32 -4.77 11.35
CA ILE A 114 3.50 -4.56 10.15
C ILE A 114 3.02 -5.91 9.65
N GLN A 115 1.71 -6.02 9.41
CA GLN A 115 1.11 -7.15 8.74
C GLN A 115 0.53 -6.69 7.40
N LEU A 116 0.98 -7.30 6.31
CA LEU A 116 0.38 -7.12 4.98
C LEU A 116 -0.65 -8.23 4.80
N ASN A 117 -1.92 -7.86 4.71
CA ASN A 117 -3.03 -8.80 4.77
C ASN A 117 -3.21 -9.61 3.50
N LEU A 118 -2.81 -9.06 2.36
CA LEU A 118 -3.05 -9.69 1.07
C LEU A 118 -2.05 -9.18 0.04
N VAL A 119 -0.98 -9.93 -0.16
CA VAL A 119 -0.03 -9.68 -1.25
C VAL A 119 -0.26 -10.75 -2.31
N VAL A 120 -0.69 -10.34 -3.49
CA VAL A 120 -1.06 -11.25 -4.57
C VAL A 120 0.18 -12.03 -5.04
N SER A 121 0.05 -13.34 -5.19
CA SER A 121 1.19 -14.24 -5.52
C SER A 121 1.88 -13.90 -6.84
N THR A 122 1.16 -13.29 -7.78
CA THR A 122 1.70 -12.84 -9.06
C THR A 122 2.45 -11.51 -8.99
N ASN A 123 2.38 -10.80 -7.86
CA ASN A 123 3.07 -9.52 -7.65
C ASN A 123 4.52 -9.75 -7.19
N GLY A 124 5.35 -10.29 -8.08
CA GLY A 124 6.74 -10.62 -7.78
C GLY A 124 7.58 -9.43 -7.36
N ALA A 125 7.35 -8.25 -7.94
CA ALA A 125 8.08 -7.02 -7.59
C ALA A 125 7.81 -6.62 -6.12
N SER A 126 6.57 -6.64 -5.68
CA SER A 126 6.20 -6.34 -4.29
C SER A 126 6.77 -7.36 -3.32
N LEU A 127 6.67 -8.65 -3.64
CA LEU A 127 7.21 -9.73 -2.82
C LEU A 127 8.72 -9.59 -2.63
N GLU A 128 9.45 -9.28 -3.69
CA GLU A 128 10.90 -9.08 -3.64
C GLU A 128 11.28 -7.89 -2.74
N ILE A 129 10.61 -6.75 -2.90
CA ILE A 129 10.83 -5.56 -2.06
C ILE A 129 10.53 -5.89 -0.59
N CYS A 130 9.43 -6.57 -0.32
CA CYS A 130 9.05 -6.95 1.05
C CYS A 130 10.11 -7.88 1.68
N LYS A 131 10.53 -8.91 0.97
CA LYS A 131 11.54 -9.87 1.47
C LYS A 131 12.87 -9.16 1.77
N ARG A 132 13.33 -8.29 0.89
CA ARG A 132 14.56 -7.50 1.09
C ARG A 132 14.46 -6.58 2.31
N ASN A 133 13.26 -6.19 2.70
CA ASN A 133 13.01 -5.35 3.86
C ASN A 133 12.58 -6.12 5.11
N GLY A 134 12.86 -7.41 5.17
CA GLY A 134 12.69 -8.25 6.36
C GLY A 134 11.28 -8.77 6.60
N PHE A 135 10.37 -8.63 5.64
CA PHE A 135 9.06 -9.30 5.73
C PHE A 135 9.18 -10.79 5.46
N GLN A 136 8.41 -11.57 6.21
CA GLN A 136 8.30 -13.02 6.03
C GLN A 136 6.88 -13.38 5.62
N ILE A 137 6.74 -14.35 4.73
CA ILE A 137 5.44 -14.95 4.41
C ILE A 137 5.05 -15.82 5.60
N VAL A 138 3.98 -15.47 6.28
CA VAL A 138 3.47 -16.20 7.45
C VAL A 138 2.23 -17.04 7.13
N GLY A 139 1.66 -16.87 5.97
CA GLY A 139 0.52 -17.66 5.51
C GLY A 139 0.25 -17.51 4.04
N THR A 140 -0.37 -18.54 3.47
CA THR A 140 -0.86 -18.57 2.09
C THR A 140 -2.37 -18.71 2.10
N LEU A 141 -3.05 -17.87 1.35
CA LEU A 141 -4.50 -17.90 1.16
C LEU A 141 -4.79 -18.46 -0.23
N PRO A 142 -5.18 -19.73 -0.35
CA PRO A 142 -5.40 -20.35 -1.66
C PRO A 142 -6.55 -19.68 -2.42
N GLY A 143 -6.29 -19.27 -3.68
CA GLY A 143 -7.30 -18.71 -4.57
C GLY A 143 -7.96 -17.44 -4.04
N ALA A 144 -7.31 -16.68 -3.16
CA ALA A 144 -7.94 -15.56 -2.44
C ALA A 144 -8.01 -14.25 -3.24
N PHE A 145 -7.49 -14.21 -4.46
CA PHE A 145 -7.53 -13.03 -5.30
C PHE A 145 -8.03 -13.36 -6.71
N HIS A 146 -9.04 -12.62 -7.14
CA HIS A 146 -9.62 -12.78 -8.48
C HIS A 146 -8.87 -11.90 -9.49
N PHE A 147 -7.75 -12.42 -9.98
CA PHE A 147 -6.81 -11.69 -10.85
C PHE A 147 -7.48 -11.24 -12.14
N ARG A 148 -7.54 -9.94 -12.36
CA ARG A 148 -8.20 -9.28 -13.49
C ARG A 148 -9.68 -9.64 -13.68
N GLY A 149 -10.33 -10.24 -12.69
CA GLY A 149 -11.67 -10.78 -12.83
C GLY A 149 -11.75 -12.02 -13.73
N GLU A 150 -10.62 -12.67 -14.01
CA GLU A 150 -10.52 -13.78 -14.96
C GLU A 150 -10.24 -15.13 -14.27
N ARG A 151 -9.28 -15.15 -13.33
CA ARG A 151 -8.86 -16.37 -12.66
C ARG A 151 -8.53 -16.12 -11.20
N TYR A 152 -8.62 -17.14 -10.37
CA TYR A 152 -8.25 -17.06 -8.97
C TYR A 152 -6.79 -17.44 -8.79
N VAL A 153 -6.06 -16.63 -8.04
CA VAL A 153 -4.66 -16.84 -7.69
C VAL A 153 -4.48 -16.76 -6.18
N ASP A 154 -3.41 -17.34 -5.67
CA ASP A 154 -3.10 -17.27 -4.25
C ASP A 154 -2.70 -15.86 -3.81
N ALA A 155 -2.88 -15.58 -2.54
CA ALA A 155 -2.36 -14.39 -1.89
C ALA A 155 -1.60 -14.79 -0.63
N TYR A 156 -0.66 -13.93 -0.22
CA TYR A 156 0.16 -14.17 0.97
C TYR A 156 -0.15 -13.16 2.05
N ILE A 157 -0.01 -13.61 3.29
CA ILE A 157 0.07 -12.74 4.46
C ILE A 157 1.54 -12.60 4.81
N LEU A 158 2.04 -11.36 4.86
CA LEU A 158 3.40 -11.05 5.24
C LEU A 158 3.45 -10.34 6.58
N TYR A 159 4.53 -10.55 7.33
CA TYR A 159 4.68 -9.97 8.66
C TYR A 159 6.12 -9.55 8.90
N ARG A 160 6.29 -8.39 9.57
CA ARG A 160 7.58 -7.88 10.00
C ARG A 160 7.47 -7.21 11.36
N ALA A 161 8.28 -7.67 12.32
CA ALA A 161 8.51 -6.96 13.58
C ALA A 161 9.30 -5.66 13.32
N LEU A 162 8.99 -4.62 14.06
CA LEU A 162 9.66 -3.32 13.97
C LEU A 162 10.67 -3.11 15.08
#